data_ac76d068fd270eb3377c1d892d8247ed
#
_entry.id   ac76d068fd270eb3377c1d892d8247ed
#
_cell.length_a   1.000
_cell.length_b   1.000
_cell.length_c   1.000
_cell.angle_alpha   90.00
_cell.angle_beta   90.00
_cell.angle_gamma   90.00
#
_symmetry.space_group_name_H-M   'P 1'
#
loop_
_entity.id
_entity.type
_entity.pdbx_description
1 polymer ?
#
loop_
_entity_poly.entity_id
_entity_poly.type
_entity_poly.pdbx_seq_one_letter_code
_entity_poly.pdbx_strand_id
1 'polypeptide(L)'
;MGLLDFLGRKRSRDKPRNSYEGQDFSYLFGRTTSGENVDEFKAMQTTAVYACVRILAEAVASLPIHVYERMATGKEKKVEHPLYFLLHDEPNPEMSSFVFRETLMTHLLIWGNAYVQIIRDRSGQVISLYPLLPDKMSVHRDDSGKLYYKYKRQSEENPNFKEKGNAILRAEDVLHVPGLGFDGLIGYSPIALAKNAIGMTLATENYGASFFKNGANPGGVLEHPGILKDPKRVRDSWNAVYNGVTNAHKVAVLEEGMKYTQVGIPPEEAQFLQTRKFQINEIARLYRIPPHMVGDLEKSSFSNIEQQSLEFVKYTLDPWVVRLEQAFKRSLFLPEEKKTYFVKFNVDGLLRGDYQSRMNGYAIGRQNGWLSTNDIRELEDLNLLSDEEGGNLYLINGNMTKLKDAGGFMKQATLEQETQAEEDMDA
;
A
#
# COMPACT_ATOMS: atom_id res chain seq x y z
N MET A 1 -39.96 -42.00 19.23
CA MET A 1 -39.22 -40.76 19.00
C MET A 1 -39.47 -40.37 17.57
N GLY A 2 -40.29 -39.35 17.40
CA GLY A 2 -41.03 -39.13 16.18
C GLY A 2 -40.32 -38.29 15.15
N LEU A 3 -40.62 -38.62 13.92
CA LEU A 3 -40.18 -37.97 12.66
C LEU A 3 -40.61 -36.50 12.54
N LEU A 4 -41.34 -35.96 13.51
CA LEU A 4 -41.89 -34.61 13.55
C LEU A 4 -40.98 -33.55 14.20
N ASP A 5 -39.90 -33.97 14.86
CA ASP A 5 -38.95 -33.05 15.51
C ASP A 5 -37.94 -32.41 14.51
N PHE A 6 -37.90 -32.91 13.27
CA PHE A 6 -36.97 -32.38 12.24
C PHE A 6 -37.54 -31.16 11.48
N LEU A 7 -38.84 -30.91 11.56
CA LEU A 7 -39.50 -29.83 10.82
C LEU A 7 -39.65 -28.53 11.64
N GLY A 8 -39.28 -28.52 12.92
CA GLY A 8 -39.43 -27.40 13.83
C GLY A 8 -38.18 -26.53 14.08
N ARG A 9 -37.05 -26.81 13.45
CA ARG A 9 -35.88 -25.91 13.57
C ARG A 9 -36.18 -24.64 12.79
N LYS A 10 -36.68 -23.61 13.50
CA LYS A 10 -36.63 -22.23 13.04
C LYS A 10 -35.18 -21.98 12.56
N ARG A 11 -35.01 -21.76 11.26
CA ARG A 11 -33.74 -21.25 10.74
C ARG A 11 -33.43 -20.00 11.57
N SER A 12 -32.36 -20.05 12.36
CA SER A 12 -31.88 -18.91 13.09
C SER A 12 -31.66 -17.78 12.08
N ARG A 13 -32.50 -16.75 12.15
CA ARG A 13 -32.30 -15.48 11.46
C ARG A 13 -31.33 -14.58 12.23
N ASP A 14 -30.69 -15.14 13.25
CA ASP A 14 -29.76 -14.41 14.09
C ASP A 14 -28.53 -14.05 13.29
N LYS A 15 -28.22 -12.77 13.28
CA LYS A 15 -26.95 -12.27 12.75
C LYS A 15 -25.80 -12.93 13.54
N PRO A 16 -24.66 -13.22 12.92
CA PRO A 16 -23.53 -13.82 13.60
C PRO A 16 -23.17 -12.99 14.83
N ARG A 17 -23.10 -13.62 15.99
CA ARG A 17 -22.69 -12.99 17.26
C ARG A 17 -21.18 -13.04 17.45
N ASN A 18 -20.40 -12.75 16.41
CA ASN A 18 -18.96 -12.63 16.57
C ASN A 18 -18.68 -11.37 17.38
N SER A 19 -18.64 -11.51 18.69
CA SER A 19 -18.17 -10.47 19.59
C SER A 19 -16.66 -10.62 19.72
N TYR A 20 -15.93 -9.57 19.45
CA TYR A 20 -14.50 -9.47 19.71
C TYR A 20 -14.19 -9.05 21.14
N GLU A 21 -15.17 -9.06 22.03
CA GLU A 21 -14.92 -8.91 23.45
C GLU A 21 -14.04 -10.08 23.91
N GLY A 22 -12.76 -9.79 24.13
CA GLY A 22 -11.79 -10.75 24.68
C GLY A 22 -10.79 -11.35 23.71
N GLN A 23 -10.79 -11.05 22.43
CA GLN A 23 -9.62 -11.35 21.59
C GLN A 23 -8.55 -10.27 21.85
N ASP A 24 -7.80 -10.52 22.90
CA ASP A 24 -6.60 -9.75 23.20
C ASP A 24 -5.53 -10.12 22.17
N PHE A 25 -5.36 -9.26 21.16
CA PHE A 25 -4.28 -9.38 20.19
C PHE A 25 -2.92 -9.01 20.79
N SER A 26 -2.83 -8.76 22.10
CA SER A 26 -1.58 -8.46 22.80
C SER A 26 -0.52 -9.55 22.61
N TYR A 27 -0.94 -10.80 22.36
CA TYR A 27 -0.01 -11.89 22.04
C TYR A 27 0.72 -11.69 20.71
N LEU A 28 0.18 -10.89 19.78
CA LEU A 28 0.85 -10.53 18.53
C LEU A 28 1.93 -9.47 18.75
N PHE A 29 1.83 -8.68 19.82
CA PHE A 29 2.79 -7.66 20.20
C PHE A 29 3.67 -8.12 21.35
N GLY A 30 4.75 -7.40 21.63
CA GLY A 30 5.65 -7.68 22.74
C GLY A 30 7.02 -8.16 22.28
N ARG A 31 7.72 -8.88 23.17
CA ARG A 31 9.09 -9.36 22.89
C ARG A 31 9.12 -10.37 21.77
N THR A 32 10.06 -10.18 20.86
CA THR A 32 10.37 -11.07 19.75
C THR A 32 11.34 -12.17 20.20
N THR A 33 11.59 -13.15 19.32
CA THR A 33 12.64 -14.15 19.52
C THR A 33 14.04 -13.55 19.59
N SER A 34 14.25 -12.37 19.02
CA SER A 34 15.50 -11.60 19.13
C SER A 34 15.63 -10.80 20.44
N GLY A 35 14.60 -10.80 21.30
CA GLY A 35 14.55 -10.05 22.55
C GLY A 35 14.10 -8.59 22.42
N GLU A 36 13.95 -8.09 21.19
CA GLU A 36 13.47 -6.74 20.91
C GLU A 36 11.95 -6.63 21.13
N ASN A 37 11.51 -5.47 21.61
CA ASN A 37 10.09 -5.14 21.70
C ASN A 37 9.68 -4.40 20.43
N VAL A 38 8.75 -4.96 19.66
CA VAL A 38 8.25 -4.41 18.40
C VAL A 38 6.83 -3.91 18.60
N ASP A 39 6.65 -2.63 18.35
CA ASP A 39 5.37 -1.94 18.20
C ASP A 39 5.38 -1.16 16.88
N GLU A 40 4.26 -0.55 16.52
CA GLU A 40 4.10 0.18 15.27
C GLU A 40 5.07 1.35 15.14
N PHE A 41 5.32 2.08 16.22
CA PHE A 41 6.22 3.23 16.23
C PHE A 41 7.68 2.81 16.03
N LYS A 42 8.12 1.77 16.75
CA LYS A 42 9.46 1.22 16.57
C LYS A 42 9.66 0.58 15.21
N ALA A 43 8.66 -0.11 14.69
CA ALA A 43 8.71 -0.67 13.35
C ALA A 43 8.94 0.42 12.30
N MET A 44 8.25 1.56 12.41
CA MET A 44 8.42 2.71 11.51
C MET A 44 9.77 3.40 11.63
N GLN A 45 10.53 3.15 12.69
CA GLN A 45 11.92 3.63 12.81
C GLN A 45 12.89 2.81 11.96
N THR A 46 12.54 1.60 11.55
CA THR A 46 13.36 0.82 10.61
C THR A 46 13.19 1.37 9.20
N THR A 47 14.31 1.65 8.52
CA THR A 47 14.32 2.25 7.18
C THR A 47 13.55 1.40 6.17
N ALA A 48 13.63 0.07 6.27
CA ALA A 48 12.94 -0.84 5.35
C ALA A 48 11.42 -0.79 5.51
N VAL A 49 10.88 -0.78 6.74
CA VAL A 49 9.43 -0.66 6.98
C VAL A 49 8.94 0.69 6.50
N TYR A 50 9.63 1.78 6.90
CA TYR A 50 9.27 3.12 6.49
C TYR A 50 9.23 3.27 4.96
N ALA A 51 10.26 2.78 4.26
CA ALA A 51 10.33 2.83 2.80
C ALA A 51 9.16 2.06 2.16
N CYS A 52 8.85 0.86 2.65
CA CYS A 52 7.74 0.05 2.12
C CYS A 52 6.38 0.72 2.35
N VAL A 53 6.12 1.21 3.55
CA VAL A 53 4.87 1.91 3.87
C VAL A 53 4.72 3.15 3.00
N ARG A 54 5.79 3.95 2.89
CA ARG A 54 5.82 5.16 2.10
C ARG A 54 5.54 4.89 0.61
N ILE A 55 6.25 3.93 0.00
CA ILE A 55 6.07 3.58 -1.42
C ILE A 55 4.61 3.22 -1.72
N LEU A 56 3.98 2.39 -0.90
CA LEU A 56 2.60 1.97 -1.11
C LEU A 56 1.59 3.08 -0.83
N ALA A 57 1.80 3.85 0.23
CA ALA A 57 0.90 4.93 0.61
C ALA A 57 0.91 6.06 -0.45
N GLU A 58 2.09 6.51 -0.86
CA GLU A 58 2.23 7.53 -1.90
C GLU A 58 1.73 7.03 -3.27
N ALA A 59 2.00 5.77 -3.64
CA ALA A 59 1.53 5.21 -4.90
C ALA A 59 0.01 5.19 -5.00
N VAL A 60 -0.72 4.78 -3.96
CA VAL A 60 -2.19 4.81 -3.95
C VAL A 60 -2.72 6.23 -3.82
N ALA A 61 -2.08 7.08 -3.01
CA ALA A 61 -2.49 8.47 -2.83
C ALA A 61 -2.36 9.33 -4.11
N SER A 62 -1.40 9.02 -4.97
CA SER A 62 -1.18 9.72 -6.24
C SER A 62 -2.17 9.34 -7.34
N LEU A 63 -2.92 8.23 -7.20
CA LEU A 63 -3.89 7.80 -8.21
C LEU A 63 -5.08 8.77 -8.27
N PRO A 64 -5.46 9.27 -9.45
CA PRO A 64 -6.72 10.01 -9.59
C PRO A 64 -7.91 9.14 -9.22
N ILE A 65 -8.86 9.71 -8.48
CA ILE A 65 -10.08 9.03 -8.06
C ILE A 65 -11.29 9.80 -8.57
N HIS A 66 -12.25 9.09 -9.15
CA HIS A 66 -13.42 9.70 -9.75
C HIS A 66 -14.71 8.99 -9.34
N VAL A 67 -15.80 9.75 -9.30
CA VAL A 67 -17.16 9.20 -9.17
C VAL A 67 -17.74 9.00 -10.56
N TYR A 68 -18.31 7.81 -10.79
CA TYR A 68 -18.94 7.43 -12.04
C TYR A 68 -20.39 7.04 -11.83
N GLU A 69 -21.21 7.36 -12.82
CA GLU A 69 -22.55 6.83 -12.99
C GLU A 69 -22.56 5.68 -13.99
N ARG A 70 -23.31 4.61 -13.68
CA ARG A 70 -23.55 3.52 -14.61
C ARG A 70 -24.63 3.92 -15.61
N MET A 71 -24.27 3.92 -16.86
CA MET A 71 -25.19 4.17 -17.97
C MET A 71 -25.65 2.84 -18.58
N ALA A 72 -26.69 2.87 -19.43
CA ALA A 72 -27.11 1.70 -20.18
C ALA A 72 -25.98 1.14 -21.06
N THR A 73 -25.13 2.03 -21.58
CA THR A 73 -23.94 1.71 -22.37
C THR A 73 -22.71 2.36 -21.73
N GLY A 74 -22.05 1.62 -20.81
CA GLY A 74 -20.79 2.09 -20.21
C GLY A 74 -20.93 2.86 -18.89
N LYS A 75 -20.10 3.86 -18.69
CA LYS A 75 -20.03 4.70 -17.48
C LYS A 75 -19.73 6.15 -17.87
N GLU A 76 -20.20 7.09 -17.06
CA GLU A 76 -19.96 8.51 -17.21
C GLU A 76 -19.35 9.08 -15.93
N LYS A 77 -18.35 9.96 -16.04
CA LYS A 77 -17.75 10.68 -14.90
C LYS A 77 -18.73 11.74 -14.41
N LYS A 78 -19.05 11.77 -13.11
CA LYS A 78 -19.97 12.72 -12.48
C LYS A 78 -19.23 13.67 -11.56
N VAL A 79 -18.76 14.78 -12.12
CA VAL A 79 -18.02 15.82 -11.40
C VAL A 79 -18.94 16.59 -10.45
N GLU A 80 -20.23 16.71 -10.80
CA GLU A 80 -21.25 17.43 -10.01
C GLU A 80 -21.73 16.64 -8.78
N HIS A 81 -21.36 15.36 -8.66
CA HIS A 81 -21.76 14.56 -7.51
C HIS A 81 -21.06 15.06 -6.23
N PRO A 82 -21.77 15.27 -5.10
CA PRO A 82 -21.18 15.84 -3.87
C PRO A 82 -19.94 15.09 -3.37
N LEU A 83 -19.90 13.76 -3.53
CA LEU A 83 -18.73 12.95 -3.16
C LEU A 83 -17.52 13.14 -4.10
N TYR A 84 -17.71 13.75 -5.28
CA TYR A 84 -16.58 13.96 -6.19
C TYR A 84 -15.55 14.88 -5.55
N PHE A 85 -15.97 16.07 -5.13
CA PHE A 85 -15.08 17.04 -4.47
C PHE A 85 -14.42 16.47 -3.22
N LEU A 86 -15.19 15.76 -2.36
CA LEU A 86 -14.66 15.16 -1.12
C LEU A 86 -13.60 14.08 -1.37
N LEU A 87 -13.75 13.27 -2.43
CA LEU A 87 -12.82 12.19 -2.70
C LEU A 87 -11.66 12.62 -3.60
N HIS A 88 -11.92 13.55 -4.53
CA HIS A 88 -10.94 13.97 -5.52
C HIS A 88 -10.06 15.11 -5.01
N ASP A 89 -10.64 16.11 -4.34
CA ASP A 89 -9.96 17.36 -3.99
C ASP A 89 -9.72 17.47 -2.48
N GLU A 90 -10.80 17.59 -1.68
CA GLU A 90 -10.71 17.99 -0.28
C GLU A 90 -11.74 17.25 0.59
N PRO A 91 -11.33 16.20 1.33
CA PRO A 91 -12.23 15.41 2.18
C PRO A 91 -12.73 16.17 3.42
N ASN A 92 -11.98 17.18 3.86
CA ASN A 92 -12.27 18.08 4.97
C ASN A 92 -11.35 19.31 4.88
N PRO A 93 -11.64 20.40 5.64
CA PRO A 93 -10.84 21.64 5.56
C PRO A 93 -9.39 21.55 6.06
N GLU A 94 -8.98 20.41 6.63
CA GLU A 94 -7.66 20.23 7.26
C GLU A 94 -6.66 19.52 6.35
N MET A 95 -7.13 18.81 5.31
CA MET A 95 -6.24 18.00 4.47
C MET A 95 -6.74 17.83 3.03
N SER A 96 -5.81 17.71 2.10
CA SER A 96 -6.10 17.36 0.72
C SER A 96 -6.46 15.88 0.57
N SER A 97 -7.08 15.53 -0.55
CA SER A 97 -7.41 14.14 -0.89
C SER A 97 -6.16 13.24 -0.96
N PHE A 98 -5.00 13.77 -1.38
CA PHE A 98 -3.74 13.03 -1.36
C PHE A 98 -3.38 12.61 0.06
N VAL A 99 -3.29 13.57 1.00
CA VAL A 99 -2.94 13.32 2.40
C VAL A 99 -3.93 12.37 3.08
N PHE A 100 -5.22 12.52 2.78
CA PHE A 100 -6.25 11.64 3.28
C PHE A 100 -6.03 10.18 2.85
N ARG A 101 -5.79 9.93 1.58
CA ARG A 101 -5.56 8.57 1.05
C ARG A 101 -4.24 7.99 1.52
N GLU A 102 -3.18 8.81 1.59
CA GLU A 102 -1.90 8.44 2.17
C GLU A 102 -2.05 8.00 3.63
N THR A 103 -2.82 8.75 4.42
CA THR A 103 -3.13 8.41 5.82
C THR A 103 -3.89 7.09 5.92
N LEU A 104 -4.93 6.87 5.10
CA LEU A 104 -5.67 5.61 5.10
C LEU A 104 -4.78 4.42 4.76
N MET A 105 -3.94 4.57 3.75
CA MET A 105 -3.00 3.51 3.37
C MET A 105 -1.97 3.25 4.47
N THR A 106 -1.43 4.29 5.09
CA THR A 106 -0.52 4.17 6.23
C THR A 106 -1.17 3.40 7.38
N HIS A 107 -2.43 3.72 7.72
CA HIS A 107 -3.19 2.99 8.73
C HIS A 107 -3.35 1.50 8.37
N LEU A 108 -3.70 1.20 7.12
CA LEU A 108 -3.85 -0.18 6.64
C LEU A 108 -2.54 -0.96 6.70
N LEU A 109 -1.43 -0.34 6.31
CA LEU A 109 -0.12 -0.99 6.23
C LEU A 109 0.53 -1.20 7.60
N ILE A 110 0.18 -0.39 8.59
CA ILE A 110 0.73 -0.47 9.95
C ILE A 110 -0.20 -1.27 10.87
N TRP A 111 -1.48 -0.87 10.97
CA TRP A 111 -2.45 -1.46 11.90
C TRP A 111 -3.40 -2.49 11.27
N GLY A 112 -3.36 -2.62 9.95
CA GLY A 112 -4.23 -3.54 9.22
C GLY A 112 -5.68 -3.08 9.08
N ASN A 113 -6.02 -1.89 9.59
CA ASN A 113 -7.36 -1.30 9.50
C ASN A 113 -7.24 0.21 9.27
N ALA A 114 -8.14 0.78 8.50
CA ALA A 114 -8.32 2.22 8.42
C ALA A 114 -9.75 2.59 8.79
N TYR A 115 -9.90 3.64 9.59
CA TYR A 115 -11.19 4.14 10.05
C TYR A 115 -11.32 5.61 9.70
N VAL A 116 -12.51 6.01 9.23
CA VAL A 116 -12.84 7.39 8.94
C VAL A 116 -14.19 7.72 9.57
N GLN A 117 -14.28 8.82 10.28
CA GLN A 117 -15.55 9.37 10.71
C GLN A 117 -16.22 10.06 9.53
N ILE A 118 -17.45 9.68 9.27
CA ILE A 118 -18.29 10.28 8.23
C ILE A 118 -19.19 11.31 8.88
N ILE A 119 -19.05 12.56 8.47
CA ILE A 119 -19.97 13.63 8.88
C ILE A 119 -21.02 13.79 7.79
N ARG A 120 -22.29 13.76 8.19
CA ARG A 120 -23.42 13.88 7.27
C ARG A 120 -24.26 15.09 7.64
N ASP A 121 -24.88 15.68 6.63
CA ASP A 121 -25.90 16.69 6.82
C ASP A 121 -27.26 16.09 7.24
N ARG A 122 -28.30 16.95 7.35
CA ARG A 122 -29.65 16.51 7.70
C ARG A 122 -30.34 15.65 6.64
N SER A 123 -29.88 15.75 5.38
CA SER A 123 -30.39 14.95 4.26
C SER A 123 -29.69 13.57 4.17
N GLY A 124 -28.65 13.34 4.99
CA GLY A 124 -27.85 12.13 4.99
C GLY A 124 -26.68 12.17 4.01
N GLN A 125 -26.47 13.28 3.31
CA GLN A 125 -25.31 13.44 2.41
C GLN A 125 -24.03 13.62 3.21
N VAL A 126 -22.92 13.07 2.70
CA VAL A 126 -21.60 13.22 3.30
C VAL A 126 -21.07 14.62 3.03
N ILE A 127 -20.64 15.32 4.09
CA ILE A 127 -20.08 16.68 4.01
C ILE A 127 -18.63 16.75 4.42
N SER A 128 -18.12 15.77 5.18
CA SER A 128 -16.70 15.71 5.56
C SER A 128 -16.29 14.31 5.99
N LEU A 129 -14.99 14.02 5.84
CA LEU A 129 -14.37 12.73 6.15
C LEU A 129 -13.12 12.95 6.99
N TYR A 130 -13.06 12.41 8.21
CA TYR A 130 -11.93 12.56 9.13
C TYR A 130 -11.32 11.21 9.47
N PRO A 131 -10.04 10.95 9.15
CA PRO A 131 -9.34 9.74 9.57
C PRO A 131 -9.28 9.62 11.09
N LEU A 132 -9.52 8.41 11.60
CA LEU A 132 -9.43 8.07 13.03
C LEU A 132 -8.27 7.12 13.27
N LEU A 133 -7.50 7.34 14.33
CA LEU A 133 -6.35 6.50 14.67
C LEU A 133 -6.79 5.06 15.02
N PRO A 134 -6.25 4.04 14.33
CA PRO A 134 -6.69 2.66 14.52
C PRO A 134 -6.37 2.08 15.91
N ASP A 135 -5.28 2.51 16.54
CA ASP A 135 -4.88 2.10 17.89
C ASP A 135 -5.87 2.54 18.99
N LYS A 136 -6.71 3.53 18.67
CA LYS A 136 -7.76 4.05 19.55
C LYS A 136 -9.15 3.53 19.22
N MET A 137 -9.27 2.71 18.17
CA MET A 137 -10.55 2.20 17.69
C MET A 137 -10.76 0.76 18.12
N SER A 138 -11.96 0.45 18.59
CA SER A 138 -12.39 -0.93 18.85
C SER A 138 -13.77 -1.20 18.25
N VAL A 139 -13.94 -2.40 17.72
CA VAL A 139 -15.12 -2.84 16.98
C VAL A 139 -15.96 -3.75 17.87
N HIS A 140 -17.24 -3.46 18.05
CA HIS A 140 -18.15 -4.17 18.94
C HIS A 140 -19.48 -4.49 18.26
N ARG A 141 -20.23 -5.40 18.85
CA ARG A 141 -21.63 -5.65 18.50
C ARG A 141 -22.49 -5.48 19.76
N ASP A 142 -23.67 -4.88 19.57
CA ASP A 142 -24.67 -4.82 20.62
C ASP A 142 -25.42 -6.16 20.77
N ASP A 143 -26.31 -6.26 21.76
CA ASP A 143 -27.11 -7.45 22.06
C ASP A 143 -28.00 -7.88 20.88
N SER A 144 -28.32 -6.97 19.97
CA SER A 144 -29.06 -7.24 18.73
C SER A 144 -28.16 -7.71 17.58
N GLY A 145 -26.84 -7.80 17.79
CA GLY A 145 -25.83 -8.13 16.79
C GLY A 145 -25.48 -6.98 15.84
N LYS A 146 -25.97 -5.75 16.11
CA LYS A 146 -25.65 -4.57 15.31
C LYS A 146 -24.24 -4.09 15.64
N LEU A 147 -23.45 -3.78 14.58
CA LEU A 147 -22.10 -3.28 14.70
C LEU A 147 -22.07 -1.85 15.20
N TYR A 148 -21.14 -1.54 16.10
CA TYR A 148 -20.79 -0.20 16.54
C TYR A 148 -19.30 -0.11 16.85
N TYR A 149 -18.78 1.12 16.94
CA TYR A 149 -17.37 1.41 17.19
C TYR A 149 -17.20 2.21 18.45
N LYS A 150 -16.18 1.91 19.25
CA LYS A 150 -15.74 2.73 20.36
C LYS A 150 -14.42 3.39 20.01
N TYR A 151 -14.36 4.70 20.08
CA TYR A 151 -13.15 5.47 19.87
C TYR A 151 -12.68 6.10 21.17
N LYS A 152 -11.46 5.77 21.60
CA LYS A 152 -10.85 6.28 22.82
C LYS A 152 -10.33 7.69 22.57
N ARG A 153 -11.02 8.72 23.07
CA ARG A 153 -10.58 10.11 22.97
C ARG A 153 -9.36 10.35 23.84
N GLN A 154 -8.39 11.11 23.35
CA GLN A 154 -7.26 11.56 24.14
C GLN A 154 -7.71 12.71 25.04
N SER A 155 -7.64 12.52 26.38
CA SER A 155 -8.25 13.44 27.34
C SER A 155 -7.35 14.59 27.80
N GLU A 156 -6.09 14.71 27.31
CA GLU A 156 -5.10 15.58 27.96
C GLU A 156 -4.63 16.80 27.14
N GLU A 157 -4.93 16.91 25.86
CA GLU A 157 -4.33 17.96 25.03
C GLU A 157 -5.27 19.12 24.62
N ASN A 158 -6.57 19.03 24.89
CA ASN A 158 -7.48 20.14 24.58
C ASN A 158 -8.43 20.44 25.75
N PRO A 159 -8.19 21.52 26.53
CA PRO A 159 -9.03 21.92 27.66
C PRO A 159 -10.47 22.29 27.28
N ASN A 160 -10.74 22.49 26.00
CA ASN A 160 -12.10 22.80 25.49
C ASN A 160 -12.95 21.54 25.23
N PHE A 161 -12.36 20.34 25.21
CA PHE A 161 -13.10 19.08 25.13
C PHE A 161 -13.43 18.57 26.54
N LYS A 162 -14.60 18.99 27.07
CA LYS A 162 -15.07 18.62 28.43
C LYS A 162 -15.51 17.17 28.58
N GLU A 163 -15.54 16.35 27.54
CA GLU A 163 -15.99 14.96 27.60
C GLU A 163 -14.80 13.98 27.73
N LYS A 164 -14.55 13.58 28.96
CA LYS A 164 -13.71 12.41 29.28
C LYS A 164 -14.52 11.15 28.96
N GLY A 165 -14.06 10.33 28.01
CA GLY A 165 -14.68 9.03 27.76
C GLY A 165 -14.53 8.54 26.31
N ASN A 166 -14.99 7.32 26.08
CA ASN A 166 -15.03 6.75 24.75
C ASN A 166 -16.20 7.33 23.95
N ALA A 167 -15.95 7.78 22.72
CA ALA A 167 -17.02 8.08 21.79
C ALA A 167 -17.57 6.78 21.21
N ILE A 168 -18.89 6.63 21.24
CA ILE A 168 -19.59 5.53 20.57
C ILE A 168 -20.03 6.04 19.19
N LEU A 169 -19.55 5.40 18.15
CA LEU A 169 -19.88 5.73 16.77
C LEU A 169 -20.75 4.62 16.18
N ARG A 170 -21.79 5.00 15.45
CA ARG A 170 -22.66 4.04 14.75
C ARG A 170 -21.92 3.50 13.52
N ALA A 171 -22.28 2.29 13.10
CA ALA A 171 -21.66 1.68 11.90
C ALA A 171 -21.86 2.50 10.62
N GLU A 172 -22.92 3.26 10.52
CA GLU A 172 -23.24 4.14 9.40
C GLU A 172 -22.40 5.44 9.36
N ASP A 173 -21.84 5.84 10.53
CA ASP A 173 -21.00 7.02 10.69
C ASP A 173 -19.50 6.71 10.61
N VAL A 174 -19.15 5.46 10.32
CA VAL A 174 -17.74 5.02 10.19
C VAL A 174 -17.52 4.31 8.87
N LEU A 175 -16.63 4.86 8.05
CA LEU A 175 -16.02 4.13 6.95
C LEU A 175 -14.90 3.26 7.54
N HIS A 176 -15.10 1.96 7.55
CA HIS A 176 -14.11 0.99 7.97
C HIS A 176 -13.58 0.21 6.76
N VAL A 177 -12.28 0.28 6.56
CA VAL A 177 -11.53 -0.47 5.55
C VAL A 177 -10.67 -1.50 6.29
N PRO A 178 -11.06 -2.79 6.33
CA PRO A 178 -10.23 -3.82 6.92
C PRO A 178 -9.17 -4.31 5.92
N GLY A 179 -7.97 -4.61 6.40
CA GLY A 179 -6.95 -5.33 5.68
C GLY A 179 -7.25 -6.83 5.57
N LEU A 180 -6.22 -7.65 5.43
CA LEU A 180 -6.35 -9.11 5.49
C LEU A 180 -6.64 -9.54 6.94
N GLY A 181 -7.70 -10.32 7.13
CA GLY A 181 -8.12 -10.85 8.42
C GLY A 181 -8.87 -12.17 8.26
N PHE A 182 -9.08 -12.91 9.35
CA PHE A 182 -9.76 -14.22 9.29
C PHE A 182 -11.29 -14.13 9.20
N ASP A 183 -11.87 -13.05 9.70
CA ASP A 183 -13.32 -12.91 9.83
C ASP A 183 -13.96 -11.95 8.84
N GLY A 184 -13.13 -11.28 8.03
CA GLY A 184 -13.58 -10.27 7.07
C GLY A 184 -14.08 -8.96 7.69
N LEU A 185 -13.97 -8.81 9.03
CA LEU A 185 -14.38 -7.60 9.75
C LEU A 185 -13.18 -6.80 10.22
N ILE A 186 -12.19 -7.46 10.83
CA ILE A 186 -10.97 -6.84 11.35
C ILE A 186 -9.77 -7.39 10.60
N GLY A 187 -8.94 -6.49 10.07
CA GLY A 187 -7.65 -6.81 9.49
C GLY A 187 -6.57 -6.94 10.55
N TYR A 188 -5.63 -7.85 10.35
CA TYR A 188 -4.46 -7.99 11.21
C TYR A 188 -3.39 -6.97 10.88
N SER A 189 -2.71 -6.46 11.91
CA SER A 189 -1.55 -5.59 11.74
C SER A 189 -0.43 -6.35 11.02
N PRO A 190 0.04 -5.89 9.84
CA PRO A 190 1.21 -6.48 9.18
C PRO A 190 2.46 -6.44 10.06
N ILE A 191 2.61 -5.37 10.86
CA ILE A 191 3.71 -5.22 11.83
C ILE A 191 3.66 -6.33 12.88
N ALA A 192 2.49 -6.58 13.46
CA ALA A 192 2.32 -7.63 14.46
C ALA A 192 2.60 -9.02 13.91
N LEU A 193 2.16 -9.31 12.68
CA LEU A 193 2.42 -10.58 12.01
C LEU A 193 3.90 -10.78 11.69
N ALA A 194 4.61 -9.72 11.33
CA ALA A 194 6.03 -9.75 10.98
C ALA A 194 6.97 -9.38 12.13
N LYS A 195 6.48 -9.34 13.38
CA LYS A 195 7.24 -8.83 14.53
C LYS A 195 8.62 -9.47 14.68
N ASN A 196 8.77 -10.77 14.40
CA ASN A 196 10.07 -11.45 14.53
C ASN A 196 11.07 -11.02 13.46
N ALA A 197 10.62 -10.81 12.21
CA ALA A 197 11.48 -10.30 11.14
C ALA A 197 11.92 -8.85 11.42
N ILE A 198 10.98 -8.00 11.86
CA ILE A 198 11.27 -6.62 12.23
C ILE A 198 12.16 -6.57 13.47
N GLY A 199 11.90 -7.40 14.47
CA GLY A 199 12.73 -7.52 15.67
C GLY A 199 14.16 -7.99 15.39
N MET A 200 14.34 -8.90 14.43
CA MET A 200 15.66 -9.30 13.97
C MET A 200 16.39 -8.14 13.27
N THR A 201 15.68 -7.34 12.47
CA THR A 201 16.24 -6.14 11.84
C THR A 201 16.74 -5.14 12.91
N LEU A 202 15.91 -4.83 13.91
CA LEU A 202 16.26 -3.95 15.02
C LEU A 202 17.47 -4.48 15.81
N ALA A 203 17.47 -5.77 16.14
CA ALA A 203 18.59 -6.41 16.85
C ALA A 203 19.90 -6.31 16.06
N THR A 204 19.84 -6.52 14.74
CA THR A 204 21.00 -6.41 13.85
C THR A 204 21.50 -4.97 13.76
N GLU A 205 20.61 -3.99 13.68
CA GLU A 205 20.97 -2.57 13.69
C GLU A 205 21.61 -2.17 15.03
N ASN A 206 21.03 -2.60 16.15
CA ASN A 206 21.57 -2.35 17.49
C ASN A 206 22.94 -3.00 17.69
N TYR A 207 23.13 -4.24 17.20
CA TYR A 207 24.40 -4.93 17.23
C TYR A 207 25.45 -4.15 16.42
N GLY A 208 25.15 -3.80 15.17
CA GLY A 208 26.02 -3.01 14.31
C GLY A 208 26.39 -1.65 14.93
N ALA A 209 25.39 -0.94 15.46
CA ALA A 209 25.62 0.34 16.14
C ALA A 209 26.55 0.18 17.36
N SER A 210 26.35 -0.88 18.15
CA SER A 210 27.21 -1.18 19.31
C SER A 210 28.63 -1.55 18.90
N PHE A 211 28.78 -2.33 17.83
CA PHE A 211 30.08 -2.72 17.28
C PHE A 211 30.87 -1.50 16.80
N PHE A 212 30.25 -0.62 16.01
CA PHE A 212 30.89 0.60 15.54
C PHE A 212 31.17 1.61 16.69
N LYS A 213 30.22 1.74 17.64
CA LYS A 213 30.40 2.59 18.83
C LYS A 213 31.63 2.18 19.62
N ASN A 214 31.94 0.89 19.69
CA ASN A 214 33.13 0.38 20.41
C ASN A 214 34.40 0.37 19.54
N GLY A 215 34.41 1.08 18.40
CA GLY A 215 35.56 1.23 17.52
C GLY A 215 35.85 0.02 16.65
N ALA A 216 34.80 -0.76 16.34
CA ALA A 216 34.87 -2.01 15.55
C ALA A 216 35.84 -3.04 16.15
N ASN A 217 36.13 -2.94 17.46
CA ASN A 217 37.02 -3.84 18.15
C ASN A 217 36.23 -4.96 18.82
N PRO A 218 36.41 -6.22 18.41
CA PRO A 218 35.77 -7.33 19.09
C PRO A 218 36.23 -7.41 20.54
N GLY A 219 35.30 -7.81 21.42
CA GLY A 219 35.64 -8.00 22.84
C GLY A 219 36.79 -8.99 23.01
N GLY A 220 37.62 -8.76 23.98
CA GLY A 220 38.75 -9.63 24.27
C GLY A 220 38.96 -9.82 25.78
N VAL A 221 39.82 -10.72 26.11
CA VAL A 221 40.30 -10.97 27.46
C VAL A 221 41.71 -10.38 27.63
N LEU A 222 41.88 -9.55 28.64
CA LEU A 222 43.22 -9.15 29.11
C LEU A 222 43.69 -10.20 30.11
N GLU A 223 44.69 -10.97 29.73
CA GLU A 223 45.33 -11.99 30.58
C GLU A 223 46.48 -11.35 31.30
N HIS A 224 46.61 -11.61 32.62
CA HIS A 224 47.73 -11.16 33.43
C HIS A 224 48.34 -12.38 34.12
N PRO A 225 49.68 -12.55 34.11
CA PRO A 225 50.32 -13.74 34.65
C PRO A 225 50.23 -13.87 36.19
N GLY A 226 49.82 -12.83 36.88
CA GLY A 226 49.66 -12.81 38.34
C GLY A 226 48.24 -12.40 38.76
N ILE A 227 48.05 -12.19 40.06
CA ILE A 227 46.77 -11.77 40.63
C ILE A 227 46.68 -10.22 40.58
N LEU A 228 45.71 -9.70 39.83
CA LEU A 228 45.43 -8.25 39.81
C LEU A 228 44.72 -7.82 41.10
N LYS A 229 45.25 -6.81 41.78
CA LYS A 229 44.63 -6.24 42.98
C LYS A 229 43.32 -5.50 42.68
N ASP A 230 43.20 -4.91 41.48
CA ASP A 230 42.02 -4.18 41.05
C ASP A 230 41.74 -4.44 39.55
N PRO A 231 41.05 -5.54 39.19
CA PRO A 231 40.72 -5.86 37.79
C PRO A 231 39.81 -4.81 37.18
N LYS A 232 38.95 -4.14 37.98
CA LYS A 232 38.03 -3.13 37.50
C LYS A 232 38.77 -1.91 36.98
N ARG A 233 39.76 -1.41 37.71
CA ARG A 233 40.58 -0.25 37.32
C ARG A 233 41.33 -0.52 36.01
N VAL A 234 41.88 -1.73 35.83
CA VAL A 234 42.57 -2.11 34.59
C VAL A 234 41.59 -2.14 33.41
N ARG A 235 40.43 -2.70 33.58
CA ARG A 235 39.37 -2.74 32.56
C ARG A 235 38.90 -1.32 32.22
N ASP A 236 38.65 -0.48 33.20
CA ASP A 236 38.13 0.88 32.99
C ASP A 236 39.19 1.76 32.30
N SER A 237 40.47 1.61 32.67
CA SER A 237 41.61 2.27 32.00
C SER A 237 41.76 1.80 30.55
N TRP A 238 41.61 0.50 30.28
CA TRP A 238 41.63 -0.06 28.95
C TRP A 238 40.51 0.53 28.10
N ASN A 239 39.29 0.51 28.60
CA ASN A 239 38.13 1.03 27.90
C ASN A 239 38.27 2.54 27.59
N ALA A 240 38.81 3.31 28.49
CA ALA A 240 38.98 4.75 28.27
C ALA A 240 39.99 5.08 27.16
N VAL A 241 41.01 4.24 26.97
CA VAL A 241 42.09 4.50 26.01
C VAL A 241 41.83 3.82 24.66
N TYR A 242 41.22 2.64 24.62
CA TYR A 242 41.15 1.81 23.42
C TYR A 242 39.74 1.56 22.90
N ASN A 243 38.71 1.85 23.69
CA ASN A 243 37.35 1.76 23.21
C ASN A 243 36.82 3.09 22.64
N GLY A 244 35.93 2.99 21.66
CA GLY A 244 35.27 4.13 21.01
C GLY A 244 35.80 4.44 19.62
N VAL A 245 34.99 5.09 18.81
CA VAL A 245 35.29 5.42 17.39
C VAL A 245 36.53 6.30 17.25
N THR A 246 36.77 7.20 18.19
CA THR A 246 37.93 8.10 18.19
C THR A 246 39.24 7.41 18.57
N ASN A 247 39.17 6.22 19.15
CA ASN A 247 40.32 5.45 19.62
C ASN A 247 40.59 4.21 18.74
N ALA A 248 39.83 4.02 17.69
CA ALA A 248 40.06 2.93 16.73
C ALA A 248 41.45 3.03 16.13
N HIS A 249 42.14 1.90 15.99
CA HIS A 249 43.51 1.77 15.44
C HIS A 249 44.64 2.33 16.29
N LYS A 250 44.42 2.68 17.56
CA LYS A 250 45.53 3.03 18.46
C LYS A 250 46.32 1.77 18.83
N VAL A 251 47.64 1.94 18.88
CA VAL A 251 48.55 0.85 19.32
C VAL A 251 48.39 0.67 20.82
N ALA A 252 48.11 -0.56 21.25
CA ALA A 252 48.04 -0.91 22.66
C ALA A 252 49.43 -1.32 23.16
N VAL A 253 49.87 -0.71 24.26
CA VAL A 253 51.08 -1.12 24.98
C VAL A 253 50.64 -1.87 26.22
N LEU A 254 51.04 -3.15 26.33
CA LEU A 254 50.69 -4.02 27.44
C LEU A 254 51.91 -4.14 28.35
N GLU A 255 51.72 -3.84 29.63
CA GLU A 255 52.77 -3.87 30.66
C GLU A 255 52.70 -5.19 31.46
N GLU A 256 53.72 -5.52 32.19
CA GLU A 256 53.79 -6.63 33.18
C GLU A 256 53.44 -7.99 32.64
N GLY A 257 53.73 -8.25 31.35
CA GLY A 257 53.46 -9.55 30.72
C GLY A 257 51.99 -9.82 30.40
N MET A 258 51.14 -8.79 30.44
CA MET A 258 49.75 -8.92 29.98
C MET A 258 49.66 -9.33 28.52
N LYS A 259 48.65 -10.11 28.20
CA LYS A 259 48.31 -10.50 26.82
C LYS A 259 46.86 -10.12 26.54
N TYR A 260 46.61 -9.62 25.35
CA TYR A 260 45.25 -9.43 24.85
C TYR A 260 44.91 -10.59 23.92
N THR A 261 43.91 -11.37 24.31
CA THR A 261 43.40 -12.45 23.48
C THR A 261 42.01 -12.04 23.02
N GLN A 262 41.84 -11.91 21.74
CA GLN A 262 40.54 -11.59 21.15
C GLN A 262 39.58 -12.76 21.35
N VAL A 263 38.47 -12.51 22.05
CA VAL A 263 37.39 -13.47 22.27
C VAL A 263 36.17 -12.94 21.54
N GLY A 264 35.96 -13.44 20.38
CA GLY A 264 34.81 -13.08 19.55
C GLY A 264 35.06 -13.50 18.11
N ILE A 265 34.03 -13.93 17.45
CA ILE A 265 34.06 -14.13 16.01
C ILE A 265 33.85 -12.72 15.43
N PRO A 266 34.86 -12.13 14.74
CA PRO A 266 34.59 -10.93 13.96
C PRO A 266 33.44 -11.26 13.02
N PRO A 267 32.36 -10.50 12.99
CA PRO A 267 31.39 -10.70 11.93
C PRO A 267 32.15 -10.50 10.63
N GLU A 268 32.29 -11.56 9.84
CA GLU A 268 32.77 -11.39 8.48
C GLU A 268 31.92 -10.30 7.86
N GLU A 269 32.50 -9.21 7.45
CA GLU A 269 31.81 -8.01 6.95
C GLU A 269 30.78 -8.39 5.87
N ALA A 270 31.15 -9.38 5.03
CA ALA A 270 30.27 -9.90 4.00
C ALA A 270 29.00 -10.58 4.57
N GLN A 271 29.09 -11.34 5.66
CA GLN A 271 27.92 -12.02 6.25
C GLN A 271 26.99 -11.02 6.94
N PHE A 272 27.52 -9.97 7.57
CA PHE A 272 26.71 -8.93 8.19
C PHE A 272 25.92 -8.14 7.13
N LEU A 273 26.58 -7.73 6.05
CA LEU A 273 25.95 -7.02 4.95
C LEU A 273 24.88 -7.90 4.24
N GLN A 274 25.19 -9.18 4.02
CA GLN A 274 24.23 -10.13 3.45
C GLN A 274 23.01 -10.32 4.35
N THR A 275 23.20 -10.40 5.67
CA THR A 275 22.11 -10.52 6.63
C THR A 275 21.22 -9.30 6.61
N ARG A 276 21.78 -8.09 6.62
CA ARG A 276 20.99 -6.85 6.51
C ARG A 276 20.20 -6.79 5.21
N LYS A 277 20.80 -7.16 4.10
CA LYS A 277 20.15 -7.21 2.80
C LYS A 277 19.01 -8.21 2.77
N PHE A 278 19.22 -9.41 3.32
CA PHE A 278 18.17 -10.42 3.45
C PHE A 278 16.97 -9.89 4.25
N GLN A 279 17.22 -9.19 5.36
CA GLN A 279 16.16 -8.61 6.19
C GLN A 279 15.37 -7.53 5.47
N ILE A 280 16.03 -6.65 4.70
CA ILE A 280 15.34 -5.64 3.87
C ILE A 280 14.41 -6.34 2.86
N ASN A 281 14.91 -7.37 2.18
CA ASN A 281 14.12 -8.14 1.22
C ASN A 281 12.97 -8.92 1.86
N GLU A 282 13.12 -9.36 3.10
CA GLU A 282 12.05 -10.04 3.84
C GLU A 282 10.92 -9.07 4.20
N ILE A 283 11.26 -7.85 4.62
CA ILE A 283 10.27 -6.78 4.85
C ILE A 283 9.61 -6.37 3.52
N ALA A 284 10.38 -6.20 2.44
CA ALA A 284 9.82 -5.90 1.12
C ALA A 284 8.84 -6.97 0.65
N ARG A 285 9.13 -8.25 0.92
CA ARG A 285 8.25 -9.39 0.63
C ARG A 285 6.94 -9.34 1.41
N LEU A 286 6.98 -8.94 2.69
CA LEU A 286 5.78 -8.75 3.50
C LEU A 286 4.79 -7.79 2.83
N TYR A 287 5.30 -6.69 2.28
CA TYR A 287 4.50 -5.66 1.61
C TYR A 287 4.34 -5.90 0.10
N ARG A 288 4.90 -6.99 -0.44
CA ARG A 288 4.90 -7.33 -1.88
C ARG A 288 5.54 -6.25 -2.74
N ILE A 289 6.58 -5.60 -2.25
CA ILE A 289 7.31 -4.58 -2.99
C ILE A 289 8.50 -5.22 -3.70
N PRO A 290 8.69 -4.96 -5.00
CA PRO A 290 9.85 -5.43 -5.74
C PRO A 290 11.16 -4.91 -5.13
N PRO A 291 12.22 -5.73 -5.04
CA PRO A 291 13.48 -5.35 -4.39
C PRO A 291 14.13 -4.09 -4.94
N HIS A 292 14.01 -3.83 -6.24
CA HIS A 292 14.59 -2.63 -6.86
C HIS A 292 13.99 -1.33 -6.31
N MET A 293 12.71 -1.34 -5.90
CA MET A 293 12.04 -0.16 -5.33
C MET A 293 12.53 0.18 -3.91
N VAL A 294 13.11 -0.79 -3.20
CA VAL A 294 13.77 -0.57 -1.90
C VAL A 294 15.30 -0.49 -2.00
N GLY A 295 15.84 -0.31 -3.21
CA GLY A 295 17.25 -0.06 -3.46
C GLY A 295 18.11 -1.32 -3.68
N ASP A 296 17.52 -2.51 -3.79
CA ASP A 296 18.27 -3.72 -4.13
C ASP A 296 18.25 -3.95 -5.66
N LEU A 297 19.35 -3.56 -6.33
CA LEU A 297 19.52 -3.64 -7.78
C LEU A 297 20.37 -4.83 -8.25
N GLU A 298 20.87 -5.69 -7.36
CA GLU A 298 21.85 -6.74 -7.71
C GLU A 298 21.39 -7.71 -8.81
N LYS A 299 20.10 -8.01 -8.87
CA LYS A 299 19.53 -8.93 -9.87
C LYS A 299 18.63 -8.21 -10.88
N SER A 300 18.78 -6.91 -11.01
CA SER A 300 17.90 -6.08 -11.82
C SER A 300 18.53 -5.82 -13.17
N SER A 301 17.87 -6.23 -14.26
CA SER A 301 18.08 -5.73 -15.62
C SER A 301 16.96 -4.78 -16.00
N PHE A 302 17.16 -3.92 -17.00
CA PHE A 302 16.12 -2.96 -17.42
C PHE A 302 14.78 -3.63 -17.77
N SER A 303 14.82 -4.74 -18.52
CA SER A 303 13.60 -5.50 -18.85
C SER A 303 12.91 -6.12 -17.63
N ASN A 304 13.70 -6.57 -16.65
CA ASN A 304 13.13 -7.11 -15.42
C ASN A 304 12.51 -6.02 -14.55
N ILE A 305 13.07 -4.82 -14.50
CA ILE A 305 12.52 -3.68 -13.74
C ILE A 305 11.17 -3.27 -14.32
N GLU A 306 11.05 -3.16 -15.63
CA GLU A 306 9.77 -2.82 -16.29
C GLU A 306 8.71 -3.87 -15.98
N GLN A 307 9.03 -5.15 -16.16
CA GLN A 307 8.12 -6.24 -15.83
C GLN A 307 7.71 -6.24 -14.36
N GLN A 308 8.66 -6.06 -13.43
CA GLN A 308 8.38 -5.97 -11.99
C GLN A 308 7.53 -4.75 -11.62
N SER A 309 7.68 -3.63 -12.34
CA SER A 309 6.85 -2.44 -12.15
C SER A 309 5.40 -2.69 -12.56
N LEU A 310 5.15 -3.40 -13.66
CA LEU A 310 3.81 -3.83 -14.07
C LEU A 310 3.21 -4.82 -13.06
N GLU A 311 4.00 -5.77 -12.58
CA GLU A 311 3.59 -6.73 -11.55
C GLU A 311 3.26 -6.03 -10.23
N PHE A 312 4.00 -5.00 -9.84
CA PHE A 312 3.71 -4.19 -8.66
C PHE A 312 2.33 -3.53 -8.77
N VAL A 313 1.99 -2.94 -9.90
CA VAL A 313 0.65 -2.37 -10.10
C VAL A 313 -0.41 -3.46 -10.02
N LYS A 314 -0.26 -4.57 -10.75
CA LYS A 314 -1.25 -5.62 -10.88
C LYS A 314 -1.47 -6.42 -9.60
N TYR A 315 -0.40 -6.80 -8.89
CA TYR A 315 -0.47 -7.73 -7.76
C TYR A 315 -0.36 -7.06 -6.39
N THR A 316 0.17 -5.85 -6.34
CA THR A 316 0.35 -5.13 -5.08
C THR A 316 -0.61 -3.98 -4.93
N LEU A 317 -0.71 -3.07 -5.91
CA LEU A 317 -1.58 -1.88 -5.80
C LEU A 317 -3.05 -2.18 -6.07
N ASP A 318 -3.37 -2.93 -7.13
CA ASP A 318 -4.76 -3.18 -7.53
C ASP A 318 -5.63 -3.78 -6.40
N PRO A 319 -5.17 -4.77 -5.60
CA PRO A 319 -5.94 -5.26 -4.46
C PRO A 319 -6.29 -4.19 -3.41
N TRP A 320 -5.40 -3.22 -3.17
CA TRP A 320 -5.65 -2.10 -2.27
C TRP A 320 -6.65 -1.11 -2.85
N VAL A 321 -6.48 -0.79 -4.12
CA VAL A 321 -7.39 0.07 -4.89
C VAL A 321 -8.81 -0.49 -4.86
N VAL A 322 -9.00 -1.75 -5.23
CA VAL A 322 -10.31 -2.43 -5.20
C VAL A 322 -10.92 -2.43 -3.81
N ARG A 323 -10.13 -2.64 -2.77
CA ARG A 323 -10.57 -2.61 -1.37
C ARG A 323 -11.11 -1.23 -0.98
N LEU A 324 -10.41 -0.18 -1.32
CA LEU A 324 -10.83 1.21 -1.07
C LEU A 324 -12.09 1.57 -1.86
N GLU A 325 -12.14 1.26 -3.16
CA GLU A 325 -13.31 1.50 -4.01
C GLU A 325 -14.59 0.86 -3.43
N GLN A 326 -14.48 -0.40 -3.03
CA GLN A 326 -15.60 -1.13 -2.44
C GLN A 326 -16.02 -0.57 -1.09
N ALA A 327 -15.06 -0.17 -0.25
CA ALA A 327 -15.34 0.42 1.05
C ALA A 327 -16.01 1.80 0.90
N PHE A 328 -15.51 2.65 0.01
CA PHE A 328 -16.13 3.94 -0.32
C PHE A 328 -17.56 3.75 -0.84
N LYS A 329 -17.76 2.86 -1.78
CA LYS A 329 -19.09 2.54 -2.30
C LYS A 329 -20.03 2.06 -1.20
N ARG A 330 -19.59 1.21 -0.32
CA ARG A 330 -20.41 0.64 0.76
C ARG A 330 -20.84 1.68 1.78
N SER A 331 -19.95 2.63 2.13
CA SER A 331 -20.14 3.49 3.30
C SER A 331 -20.56 4.92 2.96
N LEU A 332 -20.18 5.45 1.79
CA LEU A 332 -20.38 6.86 1.48
C LEU A 332 -21.65 7.13 0.69
N PHE A 333 -22.02 6.26 -0.24
CA PHE A 333 -23.24 6.46 -1.04
C PHE A 333 -24.52 6.13 -0.27
N LEU A 334 -25.58 6.85 -0.57
CA LEU A 334 -26.92 6.53 -0.09
C LEU A 334 -27.39 5.16 -0.63
N PRO A 335 -28.28 4.45 0.05
CA PRO A 335 -28.74 3.12 -0.37
C PRO A 335 -29.26 3.05 -1.81
N GLU A 336 -29.98 4.09 -2.25
CA GLU A 336 -30.51 4.26 -3.61
C GLU A 336 -29.41 4.50 -4.66
N GLU A 337 -28.38 5.24 -4.28
CA GLU A 337 -27.25 5.60 -5.17
C GLU A 337 -26.34 4.41 -5.45
N LYS A 338 -26.22 3.45 -4.52
CA LYS A 338 -25.27 2.32 -4.62
C LYS A 338 -25.44 1.45 -5.87
N LYS A 339 -26.61 1.48 -6.50
CA LYS A 339 -26.88 0.73 -7.74
C LYS A 339 -26.36 1.48 -8.96
N THR A 340 -26.43 2.79 -8.92
CA THR A 340 -26.16 3.68 -10.05
C THR A 340 -24.74 4.23 -10.01
N TYR A 341 -24.28 4.68 -8.83
CA TYR A 341 -22.96 5.31 -8.67
C TYR A 341 -21.92 4.38 -8.10
N PHE A 342 -20.67 4.65 -8.45
CA PHE A 342 -19.50 3.97 -7.89
C PHE A 342 -18.26 4.86 -8.00
N VAL A 343 -17.25 4.53 -7.20
CA VAL A 343 -15.93 5.17 -7.22
C VAL A 343 -14.96 4.28 -7.97
N LYS A 344 -14.06 4.91 -8.75
CA LYS A 344 -12.99 4.20 -9.44
C LYS A 344 -11.70 5.02 -9.39
N PHE A 345 -10.60 4.35 -9.05
CA PHE A 345 -9.26 4.92 -9.24
C PHE A 345 -8.82 4.73 -10.69
N ASN A 346 -8.08 5.69 -11.19
CA ASN A 346 -7.44 5.57 -12.48
C ASN A 346 -5.99 5.07 -12.28
N VAL A 347 -5.77 3.81 -12.56
CA VAL A 347 -4.45 3.17 -12.49
C VAL A 347 -3.65 3.28 -13.77
N ASP A 348 -4.27 3.76 -14.86
CA ASP A 348 -3.65 3.82 -16.18
C ASP A 348 -2.37 4.67 -16.16
N GLY A 349 -2.32 5.70 -15.32
CA GLY A 349 -1.13 6.53 -15.14
C GLY A 349 0.11 5.78 -14.67
N LEU A 350 -0.06 4.74 -13.83
CA LEU A 350 1.04 3.89 -13.36
C LEU A 350 1.39 2.76 -14.33
N LEU A 351 0.42 2.32 -15.13
CA LEU A 351 0.61 1.32 -16.18
C LEU A 351 1.18 1.94 -17.47
N ARG A 352 1.17 3.26 -17.56
CA ARG A 352 1.76 3.98 -18.66
C ARG A 352 3.27 3.73 -18.63
N GLY A 353 3.73 2.82 -19.48
CA GLY A 353 5.15 2.61 -19.79
C GLY A 353 5.85 3.91 -20.20
N ASP A 354 7.01 3.79 -20.80
CA ASP A 354 7.69 4.95 -21.35
C ASP A 354 6.78 5.76 -22.30
N TYR A 355 7.16 6.99 -22.57
CA TYR A 355 6.43 7.89 -23.47
C TYR A 355 6.12 7.24 -24.83
N GLN A 356 7.07 6.45 -25.36
CA GLN A 356 6.93 5.80 -26.67
C GLN A 356 5.83 4.73 -26.65
N SER A 357 5.80 3.87 -25.64
CA SER A 357 4.77 2.82 -25.48
C SER A 357 3.39 3.43 -25.35
N ARG A 358 3.25 4.54 -24.61
CA ARG A 358 2.00 5.28 -24.45
C ARG A 358 1.52 5.87 -25.78
N MET A 359 2.39 6.57 -26.50
CA MET A 359 2.06 7.15 -27.80
C MET A 359 1.68 6.08 -28.84
N ASN A 360 2.36 4.93 -28.82
CA ASN A 360 1.99 3.80 -29.66
C ASN A 360 0.60 3.25 -29.30
N GLY A 361 0.27 3.15 -28.02
CA GLY A 361 -1.07 2.75 -27.55
C GLY A 361 -2.15 3.70 -28.03
N TYR A 362 -1.93 5.01 -27.98
CA TYR A 362 -2.86 6.02 -28.51
C TYR A 362 -3.02 5.92 -30.02
N ALA A 363 -1.92 5.74 -30.75
CA ALA A 363 -1.96 5.55 -32.20
C ALA A 363 -2.81 4.33 -32.59
N ILE A 364 -2.63 3.19 -31.89
CA ILE A 364 -3.43 1.99 -32.09
C ILE A 364 -4.91 2.26 -31.74
N GLY A 365 -5.19 2.90 -30.63
CA GLY A 365 -6.55 3.25 -30.22
C GLY A 365 -7.28 4.14 -31.21
N ARG A 366 -6.57 5.15 -31.73
CA ARG A 366 -7.07 6.07 -32.74
C ARG A 366 -7.34 5.38 -34.07
N GLN A 367 -6.41 4.54 -34.53
CA GLN A 367 -6.53 3.81 -35.81
C GLN A 367 -7.63 2.75 -35.80
N ASN A 368 -7.93 2.17 -34.63
CA ASN A 368 -8.97 1.16 -34.51
C ASN A 368 -10.35 1.72 -34.05
N GLY A 369 -10.48 3.03 -33.92
CA GLY A 369 -11.76 3.69 -33.69
C GLY A 369 -12.32 3.58 -32.28
N TRP A 370 -11.50 3.25 -31.27
CA TRP A 370 -11.96 3.18 -29.88
C TRP A 370 -11.40 4.31 -28.99
N LEU A 371 -10.58 5.24 -29.57
CA LEU A 371 -10.20 6.50 -28.95
C LEU A 371 -10.48 7.66 -29.91
N SER A 372 -11.12 8.71 -29.40
CA SER A 372 -11.22 10.02 -30.06
C SER A 372 -9.96 10.85 -29.79
N THR A 373 -9.84 12.00 -30.48
CA THR A 373 -8.77 12.97 -30.19
C THR A 373 -8.92 13.54 -28.78
N ASN A 374 -10.15 13.83 -28.37
CA ASN A 374 -10.44 14.37 -27.04
C ASN A 374 -10.18 13.36 -25.92
N ASP A 375 -10.45 12.06 -26.15
CA ASP A 375 -10.08 11.04 -25.15
C ASP A 375 -8.56 11.05 -24.89
N ILE A 376 -7.74 11.18 -25.95
CA ILE A 376 -6.28 11.25 -25.83
C ILE A 376 -5.86 12.57 -25.15
N ARG A 377 -6.47 13.70 -25.52
CA ARG A 377 -6.18 15.01 -24.94
C ARG A 377 -6.53 15.06 -23.45
N GLU A 378 -7.67 14.49 -23.04
CA GLU A 378 -8.05 14.36 -21.63
C GLU A 378 -7.04 13.47 -20.86
N LEU A 379 -6.57 12.40 -21.46
CA LEU A 379 -5.55 11.54 -20.87
C LEU A 379 -4.19 12.23 -20.70
N GLU A 380 -3.85 13.20 -21.57
CA GLU A 380 -2.59 13.97 -21.53
C GLU A 380 -2.75 15.35 -20.89
N ASP A 381 -3.89 15.61 -20.24
CA ASP A 381 -4.21 16.89 -19.56
C ASP A 381 -4.13 18.11 -20.50
N LEU A 382 -4.57 17.94 -21.75
CA LEU A 382 -4.63 18.96 -22.77
C LEU A 382 -6.06 19.49 -22.92
N ASN A 383 -6.22 20.77 -23.27
CA ASN A 383 -7.51 21.35 -23.57
C ASN A 383 -8.26 20.58 -24.67
N LEU A 384 -9.55 20.32 -24.47
CA LEU A 384 -10.36 19.62 -25.46
C LEU A 384 -10.60 20.47 -26.70
N LEU A 385 -10.77 19.82 -27.83
CA LEU A 385 -11.18 20.45 -29.09
C LEU A 385 -12.69 20.46 -29.19
N SER A 386 -13.22 21.44 -29.90
CA SER A 386 -14.67 21.52 -30.19
C SER A 386 -15.14 20.38 -31.12
N ASP A 387 -16.45 20.16 -31.17
CA ASP A 387 -17.04 19.20 -32.12
C ASP A 387 -16.82 19.62 -33.59
N GLU A 388 -16.78 20.94 -33.85
CA GLU A 388 -16.50 21.50 -35.16
C GLU A 388 -15.07 21.18 -35.63
N GLU A 389 -14.12 21.11 -34.69
CA GLU A 389 -12.72 20.70 -34.93
C GLU A 389 -12.56 19.17 -34.98
N GLY A 390 -13.64 18.43 -34.78
CA GLY A 390 -13.64 16.97 -34.81
C GLY A 390 -12.99 16.32 -33.61
N GLY A 391 -12.96 16.99 -32.45
CA GLY A 391 -12.36 16.49 -31.22
C GLY A 391 -12.90 15.14 -30.77
N ASN A 392 -14.21 14.93 -30.89
CA ASN A 392 -14.93 13.72 -30.45
C ASN A 392 -15.14 12.69 -31.58
N LEU A 393 -14.53 12.87 -32.75
CA LEU A 393 -14.66 11.91 -33.86
C LEU A 393 -13.85 10.63 -33.60
N TYR A 394 -14.54 9.50 -33.67
CA TYR A 394 -13.91 8.18 -33.70
C TYR A 394 -13.61 7.82 -35.17
N LEU A 395 -12.33 7.66 -35.48
CA LEU A 395 -11.87 7.35 -36.85
C LEU A 395 -11.38 5.92 -36.90
N ILE A 396 -11.66 5.24 -38.00
CA ILE A 396 -11.17 3.90 -38.31
C ILE A 396 -10.30 3.95 -39.55
N ASN A 397 -9.27 3.12 -39.61
CA ASN A 397 -8.50 2.97 -40.84
C ASN A 397 -9.35 2.32 -41.92
N GLY A 398 -9.61 3.04 -43.02
CA GLY A 398 -10.46 2.62 -44.14
C GLY A 398 -9.94 1.42 -44.93
N ASN A 399 -8.68 1.01 -44.68
CA ASN A 399 -8.07 -0.16 -45.36
C ASN A 399 -8.54 -1.50 -44.75
N MET A 400 -9.33 -1.49 -43.68
CA MET A 400 -9.91 -2.71 -43.10
C MET A 400 -11.24 -3.02 -43.78
N THR A 401 -11.39 -4.23 -44.32
CA THR A 401 -12.65 -4.75 -44.87
C THR A 401 -13.14 -5.96 -44.07
N LYS A 402 -14.44 -6.27 -44.15
CA LYS A 402 -14.96 -7.44 -43.46
C LYS A 402 -14.32 -8.70 -44.05
N LEU A 403 -14.02 -9.68 -43.20
CA LEU A 403 -13.35 -10.92 -43.63
C LEU A 403 -14.08 -11.64 -44.74
N LYS A 404 -15.42 -11.62 -44.74
CA LYS A 404 -16.26 -12.19 -45.80
C LYS A 404 -16.12 -11.47 -47.14
N ASP A 405 -15.70 -10.20 -47.13
CA ASP A 405 -15.53 -9.36 -48.33
C ASP A 405 -14.04 -9.23 -48.72
N ALA A 406 -13.17 -9.93 -47.96
CA ALA A 406 -11.71 -9.98 -48.25
C ALA A 406 -11.50 -10.68 -49.58
N GLY A 407 -10.86 -9.98 -50.54
CA GLY A 407 -10.66 -10.44 -51.90
C GLY A 407 -11.67 -9.86 -52.92
N GLY A 408 -12.73 -9.18 -52.45
CA GLY A 408 -13.66 -8.49 -53.37
C GLY A 408 -12.99 -7.40 -54.21
N PHE A 409 -12.07 -6.65 -53.61
CA PHE A 409 -11.30 -5.62 -54.30
C PHE A 409 -10.38 -6.18 -55.40
N MET A 410 -9.80 -7.38 -55.20
CA MET A 410 -8.97 -8.02 -56.26
C MET A 410 -9.83 -8.46 -57.44
N LYS A 411 -11.06 -8.98 -57.20
CA LYS A 411 -11.98 -9.36 -58.27
C LYS A 411 -12.44 -8.14 -59.07
N GLN A 412 -12.68 -7.01 -58.44
CA GLN A 412 -13.11 -5.80 -59.13
C GLN A 412 -12.01 -5.19 -59.99
N ALA A 413 -10.76 -5.15 -59.46
CA ALA A 413 -9.60 -4.69 -60.25
C ALA A 413 -9.28 -5.61 -61.43
N THR A 414 -9.50 -6.93 -61.30
CA THR A 414 -9.31 -7.89 -62.40
C THR A 414 -10.37 -7.72 -63.48
N LEU A 415 -11.65 -7.54 -63.08
CA LEU A 415 -12.75 -7.27 -63.99
C LEU A 415 -12.58 -5.94 -64.74
N GLU A 416 -12.15 -4.89 -64.09
CA GLU A 416 -11.87 -3.60 -64.72
C GLU A 416 -10.71 -3.69 -65.74
N GLN A 417 -9.67 -4.48 -65.44
CA GLN A 417 -8.54 -4.73 -66.36
C GLN A 417 -8.97 -5.61 -67.56
N GLU A 418 -9.84 -6.59 -67.35
CA GLU A 418 -10.36 -7.42 -68.45
C GLU A 418 -11.30 -6.62 -69.32
N THR A 419 -12.18 -5.77 -68.78
CA THR A 419 -13.06 -4.89 -69.55
C THR A 419 -12.25 -3.85 -70.37
N GLN A 420 -11.19 -3.27 -69.80
CA GLN A 420 -10.33 -2.32 -70.47
C GLN A 420 -9.51 -2.97 -71.59
N ALA A 421 -9.09 -4.23 -71.41
CA ALA A 421 -8.37 -4.99 -72.42
C ALA A 421 -9.32 -5.44 -73.57
N GLU A 422 -10.60 -5.68 -73.32
CA GLU A 422 -11.60 -5.95 -74.36
C GLU A 422 -11.94 -4.68 -75.14
N GLU A 423 -12.10 -3.52 -74.47
CA GLU A 423 -12.34 -2.24 -75.16
C GLU A 423 -11.16 -1.81 -76.05
N ASP A 424 -9.92 -2.09 -75.62
CA ASP A 424 -8.68 -1.79 -76.36
C ASP A 424 -8.48 -2.77 -77.54
N MET A 425 -9.13 -3.93 -77.60
CA MET A 425 -9.06 -4.88 -78.70
C MET A 425 -10.14 -4.63 -79.77
N ASP A 426 -11.22 -3.90 -79.43
CA ASP A 426 -12.30 -3.54 -80.34
C ASP A 426 -12.14 -2.13 -81.01
N ALA A 427 -11.04 -1.38 -80.68
CA ALA A 427 -10.70 -0.08 -81.21
C ALA A 427 -9.56 -0.19 -82.24
#